data_d1aa57a6d3387db288ccef6393e45a4b
#
_entry.id   d1aa57a6d3387db288ccef6393e45a4b
#
_cell.length_a   1.000
_cell.length_b   1.000
_cell.length_c   1.000
_cell.angle_alpha   90.00
_cell.angle_beta   90.00
_cell.angle_gamma   90.00
#
_symmetry.space_group_name_H-M   'P 1'
#
loop_
_entity.id
_entity.type
_entity.pdbx_description
1 polymer ?
#
loop_
_entity_poly.entity_id
_entity_poly.type
_entity_poly.pdbx_seq_one_letter_code
_entity_poly.pdbx_strand_id
1 'polypeptide(L)'
;MHVFWFKDSVTGHLKQVNALLTQLQKEVQFSLSSINCDKKNNVVDILQSTLMKDDNENLPIVLIGAGHGVYPKIISSKKFIKETLDLDSISIAIMCPSRNLTAFDLICAPEHDFIKRIVPTNVITYQGALASPSFAASDDKK
;
A
#
# COMPACT_ATOMS: atom_id res chain seq x y z
N MET A 1 -5.56 -6.74 -11.96
CA MET A 1 -4.95 -6.48 -10.64
C MET A 1 -5.99 -5.85 -9.73
N HIS A 2 -6.06 -6.30 -8.50
CA HIS A 2 -6.94 -5.71 -7.51
C HIS A 2 -6.11 -5.11 -6.38
N VAL A 3 -6.34 -3.82 -6.08
CA VAL A 3 -5.60 -3.09 -5.05
C VAL A 3 -6.53 -2.83 -3.86
N PHE A 4 -6.09 -3.22 -2.67
CA PHE A 4 -6.74 -2.87 -1.42
C PHE A 4 -5.94 -1.75 -0.76
N TRP A 5 -6.56 -0.60 -0.63
CA TRP A 5 -5.94 0.58 0.00
C TRP A 5 -6.40 0.67 1.44
N PHE A 6 -5.49 0.37 2.36
CA PHE A 6 -5.72 0.44 3.79
C PHE A 6 -5.48 1.87 4.25
N LYS A 7 -6.53 2.54 4.72
CA LYS A 7 -6.51 3.97 5.05
C LYS A 7 -6.63 4.22 6.53
N ASP A 8 -5.90 5.23 7.02
CA ASP A 8 -6.18 5.89 8.27
C ASP A 8 -6.77 7.28 7.97
N SER A 9 -6.90 8.14 9.00
CA SER A 9 -7.45 9.49 8.82
C SER A 9 -6.39 10.58 8.69
N VAL A 10 -5.11 10.20 8.59
CA VAL A 10 -4.00 11.16 8.50
C VAL A 10 -3.84 11.63 7.06
N THR A 11 -4.07 12.92 6.85
CA THR A 11 -4.08 13.51 5.50
C THR A 11 -2.77 13.27 4.75
N GLY A 12 -1.63 13.41 5.42
CA GLY A 12 -0.32 13.19 4.79
C GLY A 12 -0.14 11.76 4.29
N HIS A 13 -0.63 10.78 5.04
CA HIS A 13 -0.58 9.38 4.63
C HIS A 13 -1.44 9.14 3.40
N LEU A 14 -2.65 9.68 3.41
CA LEU A 14 -3.59 9.52 2.31
C LEU A 14 -3.06 10.15 1.02
N LYS A 15 -2.45 11.33 1.13
CA LYS A 15 -1.89 12.01 -0.04
C LYS A 15 -0.76 11.23 -0.70
N GLN A 16 0.11 10.64 0.09
CA GLN A 16 1.24 9.89 -0.46
C GLN A 16 0.80 8.62 -1.18
N VAL A 17 -0.11 7.87 -0.59
CA VAL A 17 -0.64 6.67 -1.24
C VAL A 17 -1.43 7.03 -2.48
N ASN A 18 -2.25 8.07 -2.40
CA ASN A 18 -3.03 8.52 -3.56
C ASN A 18 -2.13 8.94 -4.72
N ALA A 19 -1.02 9.62 -4.42
CA ALA A 19 -0.07 10.03 -5.46
C ALA A 19 0.51 8.81 -6.19
N LEU A 20 0.88 7.77 -5.44
CA LEU A 20 1.41 6.56 -6.04
C LEU A 20 0.34 5.84 -6.88
N LEU A 21 -0.87 5.69 -6.34
CA LEU A 21 -1.95 5.01 -7.06
C LEU A 21 -2.36 5.78 -8.32
N THR A 22 -2.37 7.11 -8.26
CA THR A 22 -2.69 7.94 -9.42
C THR A 22 -1.65 7.73 -10.53
N GLN A 23 -0.39 7.66 -10.16
CA GLN A 23 0.67 7.40 -11.12
C GLN A 23 0.56 5.99 -11.71
N LEU A 24 0.26 5.01 -10.86
CA LEU A 24 0.12 3.62 -11.28
C LEU A 24 -1.03 3.44 -12.27
N GLN A 25 -2.13 4.18 -12.10
CA GLN A 25 -3.28 4.11 -13.01
C GLN A 25 -2.93 4.48 -14.45
N LYS A 26 -1.88 5.26 -14.64
CA LYS A 26 -1.41 5.64 -15.98
C LYS A 26 -0.70 4.48 -16.69
N GLU A 27 -0.20 3.52 -15.93
CA GLU A 27 0.60 2.42 -16.47
C GLU A 27 -0.18 1.11 -16.52
N VAL A 28 -1.08 0.88 -15.56
CA VAL A 28 -1.75 -0.38 -15.38
C VAL A 28 -3.20 -0.14 -15.01
N GLN A 29 -4.10 -0.97 -15.54
CA GLN A 29 -5.50 -0.96 -15.10
C GLN A 29 -5.63 -1.85 -13.86
N PHE A 30 -6.35 -1.34 -12.84
CA PHE A 30 -6.64 -2.12 -11.65
C PHE A 30 -7.96 -1.70 -11.02
N SER A 31 -8.56 -2.63 -10.28
CA SER A 31 -9.71 -2.33 -9.44
C SER A 31 -9.21 -1.89 -8.07
N LEU A 32 -9.91 -0.96 -7.44
CA LEU A 32 -9.50 -0.40 -6.15
C LEU A 32 -10.61 -0.58 -5.13
N SER A 33 -10.26 -1.13 -3.98
CA SER A 33 -11.13 -1.18 -2.80
C SER A 33 -10.44 -0.46 -1.65
N SER A 34 -11.17 0.43 -0.99
CA SER A 34 -10.65 1.15 0.18
C SER A 34 -11.13 0.49 1.46
N ILE A 35 -10.22 0.33 2.42
CA ILE A 35 -10.53 -0.22 3.74
C ILE A 35 -10.13 0.83 4.77
N ASN A 36 -11.10 1.32 5.53
CA ASN A 36 -10.84 2.32 6.56
C ASN A 36 -10.45 1.63 7.86
N CYS A 37 -9.19 1.78 8.25
CA CYS A 37 -8.63 1.11 9.43
C CYS A 37 -9.00 1.80 10.75
N ASP A 38 -9.49 3.04 10.69
CA ASP A 38 -9.90 3.78 11.89
C ASP A 38 -11.32 3.41 12.34
N LYS A 39 -12.07 2.74 11.51
CA LYS A 39 -13.41 2.31 11.83
C LYS A 39 -13.41 0.83 12.19
N LYS A 40 -14.40 0.40 12.98
CA LYS A 40 -14.59 -1.01 13.27
C LYS A 40 -15.20 -1.70 12.05
N ASN A 41 -14.40 -1.90 11.04
CA ASN A 41 -14.79 -2.65 9.87
C ASN A 41 -14.31 -4.08 10.01
N ASN A 42 -15.09 -5.00 9.52
CA ASN A 42 -14.62 -6.38 9.41
C ASN A 42 -13.79 -6.49 8.13
N VAL A 43 -12.47 -6.30 8.28
CA VAL A 43 -11.54 -6.34 7.15
C VAL A 43 -11.61 -7.69 6.44
N VAL A 44 -11.74 -8.78 7.20
CA VAL A 44 -11.84 -10.14 6.66
C VAL A 44 -13.05 -10.27 5.74
N ASP A 45 -14.19 -9.74 6.14
CA ASP A 45 -15.40 -9.80 5.31
C ASP A 45 -15.23 -9.04 4.00
N ILE A 46 -14.59 -7.87 4.06
CA ILE A 46 -14.33 -7.06 2.86
C ILE A 46 -13.42 -7.83 1.90
N LEU A 47 -12.33 -8.38 2.42
CA LEU A 47 -11.39 -9.15 1.61
C LEU A 47 -12.06 -10.36 0.99
N GLN A 48 -12.77 -11.12 1.81
CA GLN A 48 -13.41 -12.35 1.37
C GLN A 48 -14.48 -12.09 0.32
N SER A 49 -15.37 -11.13 0.55
CA SER A 49 -16.44 -10.83 -0.40
C SER A 49 -15.90 -10.29 -1.71
N THR A 50 -14.80 -9.54 -1.68
CA THR A 50 -14.20 -8.99 -2.89
C THR A 50 -13.43 -10.06 -3.68
N LEU A 51 -12.66 -10.88 -2.97
CA LEU A 51 -11.76 -11.85 -3.61
C LEU A 51 -12.47 -13.14 -4.06
N MET A 52 -13.64 -13.42 -3.49
CA MET A 52 -14.41 -14.62 -3.85
C MET A 52 -15.34 -14.41 -5.04
N LYS A 53 -15.27 -13.26 -5.70
CA LYS A 53 -16.02 -13.03 -6.94
C LYS A 53 -15.39 -13.84 -8.06
N ASP A 54 -16.22 -14.48 -8.87
CA ASP A 54 -15.77 -15.43 -9.89
C ASP A 54 -14.81 -14.84 -10.92
N ASP A 55 -14.99 -13.58 -11.26
CA ASP A 55 -14.18 -12.91 -12.28
C ASP A 55 -12.82 -12.42 -11.76
N ASN A 56 -12.51 -12.64 -10.48
CA ASN A 56 -11.24 -12.24 -9.89
C ASN A 56 -10.22 -13.37 -9.80
N GLU A 57 -10.50 -14.52 -10.38
CA GLU A 57 -9.55 -15.62 -10.36
C GLU A 57 -8.24 -15.24 -11.03
N ASN A 58 -7.13 -15.55 -10.35
CA ASN A 58 -5.77 -15.37 -10.86
C ASN A 58 -5.33 -13.91 -11.07
N LEU A 59 -6.10 -12.94 -10.60
CA LEU A 59 -5.66 -11.56 -10.67
C LEU A 59 -4.66 -11.26 -9.55
N PRO A 60 -3.58 -10.50 -9.83
CA PRO A 60 -2.68 -10.06 -8.76
C PRO A 60 -3.40 -9.24 -7.71
N ILE A 61 -3.06 -9.50 -6.46
CA ILE A 61 -3.63 -8.82 -5.29
C ILE A 61 -2.56 -7.94 -4.66
N VAL A 62 -2.86 -6.66 -4.46
CA VAL A 62 -1.94 -5.70 -3.84
C VAL A 62 -2.58 -5.11 -2.61
N LEU A 63 -1.85 -5.10 -1.49
CA LEU A 63 -2.27 -4.48 -0.24
C LEU A 63 -1.34 -3.30 0.00
N ILE A 64 -1.89 -2.09 0.10
CA ILE A 64 -1.07 -0.88 0.19
C ILE A 64 -1.63 0.08 1.25
N GLY A 65 -0.75 0.77 1.93
CA GLY A 65 -1.15 1.79 2.90
C GLY A 65 0.04 2.47 3.55
N ALA A 66 -0.25 3.50 4.32
CA ALA A 66 0.74 4.28 5.07
C ALA A 66 0.22 4.56 6.47
N GLY A 67 1.09 4.39 7.46
CA GLY A 67 0.80 4.72 8.86
C GLY A 67 0.87 3.54 9.79
N HIS A 68 1.24 3.81 11.04
CA HIS A 68 1.44 2.75 12.05
C HIS A 68 0.16 1.98 12.38
N GLY A 69 -1.00 2.63 12.29
CA GLY A 69 -2.28 1.95 12.50
C GLY A 69 -2.71 1.08 11.34
N VAL A 70 -2.10 1.27 10.18
CA VAL A 70 -2.42 0.57 8.94
C VAL A 70 -1.56 -0.68 8.77
N TYR A 71 -0.29 -0.60 9.09
CA TYR A 71 0.66 -1.68 8.83
C TYR A 71 0.28 -3.04 9.44
N PRO A 72 -0.13 -3.11 10.71
CA PRO A 72 -0.54 -4.41 11.27
C PRO A 72 -1.71 -5.04 10.53
N LYS A 73 -2.63 -4.22 10.02
CA LYS A 73 -3.78 -4.71 9.28
C LYS A 73 -3.39 -5.24 7.91
N ILE A 74 -2.40 -4.64 7.27
CA ILE A 74 -1.85 -5.16 6.01
C ILE A 74 -1.20 -6.52 6.25
N ILE A 75 -0.39 -6.63 7.30
CA ILE A 75 0.30 -7.88 7.63
C ILE A 75 -0.69 -8.99 7.93
N SER A 76 -1.69 -8.72 8.77
CA SER A 76 -2.70 -9.73 9.11
C SER A 76 -3.57 -10.10 7.92
N SER A 77 -3.86 -9.15 7.04
CA SER A 77 -4.64 -9.41 5.83
C SER A 77 -3.89 -10.30 4.85
N LYS A 78 -2.60 -10.05 4.66
CA LYS A 78 -1.76 -10.88 3.81
C LYS A 78 -1.74 -12.33 4.32
N LYS A 79 -1.62 -12.50 5.63
CA LYS A 79 -1.64 -13.81 6.26
C LYS A 79 -2.99 -14.50 6.06
N PHE A 80 -4.09 -13.77 6.25
CA PHE A 80 -5.44 -14.31 6.04
C PHE A 80 -5.64 -14.77 4.59
N ILE A 81 -5.23 -13.96 3.64
CA ILE A 81 -5.37 -14.28 2.22
C ILE A 81 -4.62 -15.57 1.89
N LYS A 82 -3.42 -15.73 2.42
CA LYS A 82 -2.62 -16.92 2.16
C LYS A 82 -3.17 -18.16 2.87
N GLU A 83 -3.47 -18.05 4.16
CA GLU A 83 -3.86 -19.19 4.97
C GLU A 83 -5.30 -19.66 4.75
N THR A 84 -6.20 -18.72 4.50
CA THR A 84 -7.63 -19.03 4.39
C THR A 84 -8.11 -19.14 2.95
N LEU A 85 -7.61 -18.26 2.07
CA LEU A 85 -8.05 -18.24 0.67
C LEU A 85 -7.05 -18.92 -0.26
N ASP A 86 -5.88 -19.28 0.25
CA ASP A 86 -4.80 -19.91 -0.53
C ASP A 86 -4.40 -19.07 -1.75
N LEU A 87 -4.32 -17.77 -1.56
CA LEU A 87 -3.92 -16.82 -2.59
C LEU A 87 -2.67 -16.06 -2.16
N ASP A 88 -1.87 -15.68 -3.13
CA ASP A 88 -0.72 -14.81 -2.90
C ASP A 88 -1.12 -13.35 -3.03
N SER A 89 -0.45 -12.48 -2.27
CA SER A 89 -0.67 -11.04 -2.36
C SER A 89 0.65 -10.32 -2.19
N ILE A 90 0.71 -9.08 -2.69
CA ILE A 90 1.88 -8.21 -2.56
C ILE A 90 1.54 -7.12 -1.56
N SER A 91 2.36 -7.01 -0.51
CA SER A 91 2.16 -6.00 0.52
C SER A 91 3.15 -4.85 0.33
N ILE A 92 2.61 -3.63 0.30
CA ILE A 92 3.39 -2.42 0.07
C ILE A 92 3.13 -1.44 1.20
N ALA A 93 4.20 -1.04 1.90
CA ALA A 93 4.14 0.02 2.89
C ALA A 93 4.65 1.31 2.26
N ILE A 94 3.88 2.38 2.39
CA ILE A 94 4.31 3.72 2.03
C ILE A 94 4.78 4.38 3.31
N MET A 95 5.96 4.96 3.30
CA MET A 95 6.73 5.38 4.47
C MET A 95 7.28 4.16 5.22
N CYS A 96 8.32 4.38 6.02
CA CYS A 96 9.01 3.27 6.66
C CYS A 96 8.31 2.87 7.96
N PRO A 97 7.86 1.60 8.07
CA PRO A 97 7.38 1.10 9.35
C PRO A 97 8.49 1.09 10.39
N SER A 98 8.13 1.23 11.68
CA SER A 98 9.11 1.22 12.76
C SER A 98 9.60 -0.19 13.10
N ARG A 99 8.87 -1.21 12.69
CA ARG A 99 9.22 -2.62 12.95
C ARG A 99 8.61 -3.51 11.88
N ASN A 100 9.03 -4.78 11.86
CA ASN A 100 8.50 -5.79 10.93
C ASN A 100 8.74 -5.43 9.46
N LEU A 101 9.90 -4.85 9.16
CA LEU A 101 10.20 -4.44 7.78
C LEU A 101 10.16 -5.62 6.81
N THR A 102 10.59 -6.80 7.26
CA THR A 102 10.61 -7.99 6.42
C THR A 102 9.23 -8.58 6.14
N ALA A 103 8.20 -8.12 6.85
CA ALA A 103 6.83 -8.57 6.60
C ALA A 103 6.22 -7.95 5.34
N PHE A 104 6.86 -6.94 4.78
CA PHE A 104 6.39 -6.28 3.56
C PHE A 104 7.19 -6.74 2.36
N ASP A 105 6.51 -6.93 1.24
CA ASP A 105 7.19 -7.23 -0.02
C ASP A 105 7.92 -6.00 -0.55
N LEU A 106 7.36 -4.81 -0.32
CA LEU A 106 7.95 -3.56 -0.78
C LEU A 106 7.67 -2.46 0.23
N ILE A 107 8.67 -1.65 0.52
CA ILE A 107 8.54 -0.45 1.33
C ILE A 107 9.03 0.73 0.51
N CYS A 108 8.19 1.75 0.34
CA CYS A 108 8.55 3.01 -0.33
C CYS A 108 8.70 4.07 0.74
N ALA A 109 9.93 4.50 1.01
CA ALA A 109 10.23 5.38 2.12
C ALA A 109 11.10 6.56 1.70
N PRO A 110 10.97 7.72 2.38
CA PRO A 110 11.87 8.84 2.10
C PRO A 110 13.31 8.47 2.36
N GLU A 111 14.20 8.98 1.54
CA GLU A 111 15.64 8.72 1.65
C GLU A 111 16.18 9.08 3.03
N HIS A 112 15.66 10.15 3.64
CA HIS A 112 16.13 10.60 4.95
C HIS A 112 15.84 9.62 6.09
N ASP A 113 14.92 8.68 5.91
CA ASP A 113 14.66 7.65 6.92
C ASP A 113 15.81 6.66 7.03
N PHE A 114 16.70 6.64 6.05
CA PHE A 114 17.82 5.71 5.99
C PHE A 114 19.20 6.38 6.01
N ILE A 115 19.25 7.65 6.41
CA ILE A 115 20.53 8.33 6.59
C ILE A 115 21.36 7.56 7.63
N LYS A 116 22.60 7.20 7.26
CA LYS A 116 23.52 6.42 8.09
C LYS A 116 23.03 5.00 8.42
N ARG A 117 22.11 4.48 7.64
CA ARG A 117 21.59 3.11 7.81
C ARG A 117 21.70 2.36 6.49
N ILE A 118 21.86 1.05 6.60
CA ILE A 118 21.84 0.19 5.43
C ILE A 118 20.39 0.04 4.97
N VAL A 119 20.14 0.30 3.68
CA VAL A 119 18.80 0.17 3.12
C VAL A 119 18.51 -1.31 2.85
N PRO A 120 17.47 -1.90 3.45
CA PRO A 120 17.10 -3.28 3.16
C PRO A 120 16.74 -3.49 1.68
N THR A 121 16.83 -4.72 1.21
CA THR A 121 16.61 -5.03 -0.21
C THR A 121 15.16 -4.81 -0.66
N ASN A 122 14.20 -4.87 0.27
CA ASN A 122 12.79 -4.64 -0.06
C ASN A 122 12.37 -3.17 0.06
N VAL A 123 13.32 -2.25 0.22
CA VAL A 123 13.04 -0.83 0.38
C VAL A 123 13.46 -0.06 -0.87
N ILE A 124 12.56 0.78 -1.37
CA ILE A 124 12.85 1.77 -2.40
C ILE A 124 12.78 3.13 -1.74
N THR A 125 13.83 3.94 -1.90
CA THR A 125 13.87 5.28 -1.30
C THR A 125 13.56 6.34 -2.35
N TYR A 126 13.04 7.47 -1.88
CA TYR A 126 12.78 8.64 -2.71
C TYR A 126 13.12 9.90 -1.94
N GLN A 127 13.30 11.02 -2.65
CA GLN A 127 13.60 12.30 -2.04
C GLN A 127 12.31 13.04 -1.75
N GLY A 128 12.23 13.65 -0.56
CA GLY A 128 11.06 14.41 -0.16
C GLY A 128 9.87 13.53 0.14
N ALA A 129 8.70 13.98 -0.26
CA ALA A 129 7.45 13.26 -0.08
C ALA A 129 6.80 12.98 -1.43
N LEU A 130 6.05 11.88 -1.51
CA LEU A 130 5.28 11.60 -2.71
C LEU A 130 4.18 12.64 -2.89
N ALA A 131 4.02 13.12 -4.11
CA ALA A 131 3.03 14.13 -4.46
C ALA A 131 2.29 13.72 -5.72
N SER A 132 1.11 14.32 -5.93
CA SER A 132 0.34 14.00 -7.11
C SER A 132 1.08 14.44 -8.37
N PRO A 133 0.90 13.73 -9.51
CA PRO A 133 1.58 14.07 -10.76
C PRO A 133 1.32 15.49 -11.24
N SER A 134 0.11 16.01 -11.05
CA SER A 134 -0.21 17.37 -11.44
C SER A 134 0.62 18.38 -10.65
N PHE A 135 0.86 18.11 -9.40
CA PHE A 135 1.68 18.96 -8.54
C PHE A 135 3.15 18.85 -8.92
N ALA A 136 3.62 17.64 -9.17
CA ALA A 136 5.00 17.41 -9.61
C ALA A 136 5.26 18.08 -10.96
N ALA A 137 4.29 18.07 -11.87
CA ALA A 137 4.43 18.73 -13.15
C ALA A 137 4.61 20.24 -13.01
N SER A 138 3.98 20.86 -12.01
CA SER A 138 4.20 22.28 -11.76
C SER A 138 5.62 22.57 -11.32
N ASP A 139 6.22 21.66 -10.56
CA ASP A 139 7.58 21.81 -10.10
C ASP A 139 8.59 21.65 -11.24
N ASP A 140 8.25 20.88 -12.23
CA ASP A 140 9.13 20.62 -13.38
C ASP A 140 9.26 21.79 -14.32
N LYS A 141 8.53 22.83 -14.11
CA LYS A 141 8.57 24.01 -14.97
C LYS A 141 9.70 24.96 -14.68
N LYS A 142 10.52 24.61 -13.75
CA LYS A 142 11.67 25.43 -13.39
C LYS A 142 12.61 25.66 -14.55
#